data_bc42d3fbdee1da9c07d3ba5a199be18d
#
_entry.id   bc42d3fbdee1da9c07d3ba5a199be18d
#
_cell.length_a   1.000
_cell.length_b   1.000
_cell.length_c   1.000
_cell.angle_alpha   90.00
_cell.angle_beta   90.00
_cell.angle_gamma   90.00
#
_symmetry.space_group_name_H-M   'P 1'
#
loop_
_entity.id
_entity.type
_entity.pdbx_description
1 polymer ?
#
loop_
_entity_poly.entity_id
_entity_poly.type
_entity_poly.pdbx_seq_one_letter_code
_entity_poly.pdbx_strand_id
1 'polypeptide(L)'
;MNKKEQRKRRHARIRAKVKGTAWRPRLSVFRSNAHIYAQMINDQNGRVLFSLGDPSLKASKSLKKVELAREVGKKLAKQAADKKIYRAVFDRGGYKYHGRVKALADGAREGGLKV
;
A
#
# COMPACT_ATOMS: atom_id res chain seq x y z
N MET A 1 -10.95 -25.09 1.11
CA MET A 1 -10.13 -23.98 1.63
C MET A 1 -10.94 -22.69 1.55
N ASN A 2 -11.02 -21.92 2.64
CA ASN A 2 -11.81 -20.69 2.67
C ASN A 2 -11.01 -19.51 2.05
N LYS A 3 -11.70 -18.39 1.82
CA LYS A 3 -11.10 -17.22 1.18
C LYS A 3 -9.93 -16.64 1.99
N LYS A 4 -10.02 -16.67 3.32
CA LYS A 4 -8.98 -16.15 4.21
C LYS A 4 -7.69 -16.98 4.10
N GLU A 5 -7.81 -18.30 4.06
CA GLU A 5 -6.66 -19.19 3.89
C GLU A 5 -6.03 -19.04 2.52
N GLN A 6 -6.84 -18.91 1.47
CA GLN A 6 -6.36 -18.69 0.10
C GLN A 6 -5.57 -17.38 0.02
N ARG A 7 -6.06 -16.32 0.66
CA ARG A 7 -5.37 -15.03 0.71
C ARG A 7 -4.03 -15.16 1.44
N LYS A 8 -3.98 -15.85 2.56
CA LYS A 8 -2.74 -16.07 3.30
C LYS A 8 -1.69 -16.78 2.47
N ARG A 9 -2.09 -17.78 1.70
CA ARG A 9 -1.17 -18.50 0.80
C ARG A 9 -0.65 -17.62 -0.31
N ARG A 10 -1.51 -16.79 -0.91
CA ARG A 10 -1.09 -15.84 -1.94
C ARG A 10 -0.11 -14.83 -1.36
N HIS A 11 -0.40 -14.29 -0.17
CA HIS A 11 0.45 -13.33 0.51
C HIS A 11 1.83 -13.93 0.81
N ALA A 12 1.87 -15.16 1.31
CA ALA A 12 3.14 -15.85 1.58
C ALA A 12 3.99 -16.00 0.31
N ARG A 13 3.38 -16.35 -0.82
CA ARG A 13 4.08 -16.46 -2.10
C ARG A 13 4.62 -15.13 -2.59
N ILE A 14 3.84 -14.07 -2.44
CA ILE A 14 4.26 -12.71 -2.81
C ILE A 14 5.43 -12.28 -1.91
N ARG A 15 5.32 -12.47 -0.59
CA ARG A 15 6.33 -12.09 0.38
C ARG A 15 7.66 -12.82 0.16
N ALA A 16 7.63 -14.04 -0.35
CA ALA A 16 8.84 -14.79 -0.68
C ALA A 16 9.67 -14.10 -1.77
N LYS A 17 9.02 -13.30 -2.64
CA LYS A 17 9.66 -12.61 -3.76
C LYS A 17 9.84 -11.12 -3.54
N VAL A 18 9.13 -10.53 -2.57
CA VAL A 18 9.07 -9.08 -2.35
C VAL A 18 9.68 -8.76 -0.99
N LYS A 19 10.84 -8.10 -1.01
CA LYS A 19 11.51 -7.62 0.20
C LYS A 19 11.84 -6.14 0.07
N GLY A 20 11.49 -5.37 1.09
CA GLY A 20 11.78 -3.94 1.13
C GLY A 20 13.13 -3.64 1.77
N THR A 21 13.74 -2.55 1.33
CA THR A 21 14.97 -2.00 1.89
C THR A 21 14.75 -0.55 2.28
N ALA A 22 15.77 0.12 2.84
CA ALA A 22 15.67 1.55 3.16
C ALA A 22 15.47 2.42 1.91
N TRP A 23 16.08 2.03 0.78
CA TRP A 23 16.02 2.79 -0.48
C TRP A 23 14.80 2.42 -1.33
N ARG A 24 14.31 1.21 -1.17
CA ARG A 24 13.18 0.66 -1.90
C ARG A 24 12.32 -0.12 -0.92
N PRO A 25 11.58 0.58 -0.05
CA PRO A 25 10.76 -0.09 0.96
C PRO A 25 9.66 -0.94 0.33
N ARG A 26 9.14 -1.86 1.10
CA ARG A 26 7.96 -2.64 0.71
C ARG A 26 6.71 -1.83 1.04
N LEU A 27 5.92 -1.53 0.01
CA LEU A 27 4.60 -0.89 0.17
C LEU A 27 3.59 -2.00 0.41
N SER A 28 3.20 -2.17 1.67
CA SER A 28 2.25 -3.20 2.09
C SER A 28 0.86 -2.59 2.20
N VAL A 29 -0.11 -3.23 1.55
CA VAL A 29 -1.49 -2.79 1.56
C VAL A 29 -2.33 -3.73 2.41
N PHE A 30 -3.14 -3.15 3.28
CA PHE A 30 -4.15 -3.86 4.07
C PHE A 30 -5.49 -3.17 3.87
N ARG A 31 -6.55 -3.94 3.65
CA ARG A 31 -7.89 -3.39 3.55
C ARG A 31 -8.89 -4.18 4.37
N SER A 32 -9.87 -3.46 4.94
CA SER A 32 -11.11 -4.01 5.48
C SER A 32 -12.27 -3.58 4.58
N ASN A 33 -13.49 -3.96 4.92
CA ASN A 33 -14.66 -3.51 4.18
C ASN A 33 -14.83 -1.98 4.22
N ALA A 34 -14.45 -1.36 5.33
CA ALA A 34 -14.64 0.07 5.56
C ALA A 34 -13.44 0.93 5.14
N HIS A 35 -12.23 0.43 5.30
CA HIS A 35 -11.01 1.22 5.17
C HIS A 35 -9.91 0.52 4.41
N ILE A 36 -8.96 1.33 3.91
CA ILE A 36 -7.73 0.83 3.29
C ILE A 36 -6.54 1.54 3.94
N TYR A 37 -5.46 0.78 4.15
CA TYR A 37 -4.24 1.25 4.80
C TYR A 37 -3.03 0.83 3.98
N ALA A 38 -1.98 1.64 4.05
CA ALA A 38 -0.69 1.33 3.42
C ALA A 38 0.43 1.59 4.41
N GLN A 39 1.44 0.73 4.39
CA GLN A 39 2.64 0.86 5.20
C GLN A 39 3.87 0.74 4.33
N MET A 40 4.87 1.58 4.60
CA MET A 40 6.19 1.49 3.97
C MET A 40 7.13 0.83 4.96
N ILE A 41 7.66 -0.34 4.60
CA ILE A 41 8.39 -1.22 5.51
C ILE A 41 9.80 -1.47 4.99
N ASN A 42 10.78 -1.33 5.87
CA ASN A 42 12.14 -1.77 5.63
C ASN A 42 12.31 -3.18 6.23
N ASP A 43 12.34 -4.20 5.39
CA ASP A 43 12.44 -5.59 5.84
C ASP A 43 13.82 -5.96 6.35
N GLN A 44 14.85 -5.16 6.08
CA GLN A 44 16.21 -5.43 6.58
C GLN A 44 16.30 -5.28 8.10
N ASN A 45 15.53 -4.36 8.67
CA ASN A 45 15.48 -4.15 10.12
C ASN A 45 14.08 -4.34 10.71
N GLY A 46 13.09 -4.73 9.90
CA GLY A 46 11.72 -4.97 10.34
C GLY A 46 10.95 -3.72 10.75
N ARG A 47 11.40 -2.53 10.39
CA ARG A 47 10.76 -1.29 10.81
C ARG A 47 9.76 -0.78 9.79
N VAL A 48 8.62 -0.31 10.28
CA VAL A 48 7.67 0.48 9.50
C VAL A 48 8.19 1.91 9.45
N LEU A 49 8.50 2.40 8.26
CA LEU A 49 9.02 3.75 8.07
C LEU A 49 7.91 4.79 8.28
N PHE A 50 6.75 4.54 7.71
CA PHE A 50 5.54 5.32 7.95
C PHE A 50 4.33 4.54 7.43
N SER A 51 3.15 4.95 7.87
CA SER A 51 1.88 4.34 7.46
C SER A 51 0.83 5.43 7.22
N LEU A 52 -0.17 5.11 6.42
CA LEU A 52 -1.27 6.02 6.09
C LEU A 52 -2.52 5.22 5.78
N GLY A 53 -3.66 5.72 6.19
CA GLY A 53 -4.95 5.12 5.87
C GLY A 53 -5.98 6.16 5.47
N ASP A 54 -7.08 5.72 4.86
CA ASP A 54 -8.15 6.61 4.43
C ASP A 54 -8.82 7.38 5.59
N PRO A 55 -8.88 6.86 6.85
CA PRO A 55 -9.43 7.67 7.94
C PRO A 55 -8.69 8.97 8.21
N SER A 56 -7.43 9.09 7.79
CA SER A 56 -6.63 10.32 7.95
C SER A 56 -6.93 11.36 6.88
N LEU A 57 -7.72 11.02 5.85
CA LEU A 57 -8.06 11.94 4.77
C LEU A 57 -9.29 12.76 5.14
N LYS A 58 -9.21 14.09 4.96
CA LYS A 58 -10.32 15.00 5.25
C LYS A 58 -11.53 14.80 4.34
N ALA A 59 -11.30 14.30 3.12
CA ALA A 59 -12.33 14.11 2.10
C ALA A 59 -13.01 12.74 2.17
N SER A 60 -12.77 11.96 3.22
CA SER A 60 -13.21 10.55 3.31
C SER A 60 -14.71 10.34 3.18
N LYS A 61 -15.53 11.32 3.57
CA LYS A 61 -16.99 11.18 3.55
C LYS A 61 -17.62 11.43 2.19
N SER A 62 -16.92 12.11 1.28
CA SER A 62 -17.46 12.51 -0.02
C SER A 62 -16.98 11.67 -1.20
N LEU A 63 -15.99 10.80 -0.99
CA LEU A 63 -15.39 10.01 -2.05
C LEU A 63 -15.81 8.55 -1.98
N LYS A 64 -15.89 7.91 -3.15
CA LYS A 64 -16.07 6.47 -3.25
C LYS A 64 -14.79 5.75 -2.77
N LYS A 65 -14.94 4.48 -2.37
CA LYS A 65 -13.83 3.70 -1.82
C LYS A 65 -12.62 3.62 -2.75
N VAL A 66 -12.84 3.49 -4.06
CA VAL A 66 -11.78 3.45 -5.07
C VAL A 66 -11.05 4.80 -5.15
N GLU A 67 -11.81 5.90 -5.13
CA GLU A 67 -11.26 7.25 -5.14
C GLU A 67 -10.45 7.54 -3.87
N LEU A 68 -10.94 7.10 -2.71
CA LEU A 68 -10.21 7.20 -1.44
C LEU A 68 -8.89 6.46 -1.49
N ALA A 69 -8.87 5.24 -2.04
CA ALA A 69 -7.64 4.46 -2.17
C ALA A 69 -6.61 5.18 -3.05
N ARG A 70 -7.05 5.80 -4.14
CA ARG A 70 -6.17 6.60 -4.99
C ARG A 70 -5.58 7.78 -4.23
N GLU A 71 -6.40 8.49 -3.46
CA GLU A 71 -5.94 9.62 -2.64
C GLU A 71 -4.95 9.18 -1.56
N VAL A 72 -5.17 8.02 -0.95
CA VAL A 72 -4.21 7.43 -0.01
C VAL A 72 -2.87 7.21 -0.71
N GLY A 73 -2.88 6.65 -1.92
CA GLY A 73 -1.67 6.43 -2.70
C GLY A 73 -0.94 7.73 -3.03
N LYS A 74 -1.66 8.76 -3.47
CA LYS A 74 -1.06 10.08 -3.76
C LYS A 74 -0.40 10.68 -2.52
N LYS A 75 -1.10 10.64 -1.40
CA LYS A 75 -0.58 11.20 -0.14
C LYS A 75 0.61 10.41 0.38
N LEU A 76 0.58 9.09 0.22
CA LEU A 76 1.69 8.22 0.56
C LEU A 76 2.94 8.58 -0.25
N ALA A 77 2.80 8.78 -1.55
CA ALA A 77 3.89 9.17 -2.43
C ALA A 77 4.48 10.52 -2.03
N LYS A 78 3.63 11.47 -1.64
CA LYS A 78 4.08 12.78 -1.15
C LYS A 78 4.89 12.64 0.14
N GLN A 79 4.42 11.85 1.10
CA GLN A 79 5.16 11.59 2.33
C GLN A 79 6.49 10.88 2.07
N ALA A 80 6.50 9.95 1.11
CA ALA A 80 7.73 9.26 0.71
C ALA A 80 8.74 10.25 0.12
N ALA A 81 8.29 11.15 -0.74
CA ALA A 81 9.15 12.18 -1.33
C ALA A 81 9.75 13.10 -0.25
N ASP A 82 8.97 13.47 0.77
CA ASP A 82 9.44 14.25 1.91
C ASP A 82 10.57 13.54 2.67
N LYS A 83 10.59 12.22 2.63
CA LYS A 83 11.64 11.38 3.22
C LYS A 83 12.69 10.96 2.20
N LYS A 84 12.64 11.51 0.98
CA LYS A 84 13.56 11.21 -0.14
C LYS A 84 13.49 9.74 -0.58
N ILE A 85 12.30 9.15 -0.47
CA ILE A 85 12.03 7.79 -0.94
C ILE A 85 11.20 7.91 -2.23
N TYR A 86 11.74 7.41 -3.34
CA TYR A 86 11.13 7.56 -4.67
C TYR A 86 10.77 6.23 -5.32
N ARG A 87 11.09 5.11 -4.68
CA ARG A 87 10.83 3.76 -5.17
C ARG A 87 10.26 2.89 -4.06
N ALA A 88 9.40 1.95 -4.43
CA ALA A 88 8.86 0.95 -3.50
C ALA A 88 8.59 -0.34 -4.24
N VAL A 89 8.60 -1.44 -3.52
CA VAL A 89 8.18 -2.75 -4.01
C VAL A 89 6.75 -2.98 -3.54
N PHE A 90 5.83 -3.20 -4.46
CA PHE A 90 4.41 -3.32 -4.11
C PHE A 90 4.09 -4.72 -3.58
N ASP A 91 3.57 -4.78 -2.34
CA ASP A 91 3.03 -5.99 -1.73
C ASP A 91 1.52 -5.81 -1.56
N ARG A 92 0.76 -6.47 -2.41
CA ARG A 92 -0.71 -6.38 -2.39
C ARG A 92 -1.37 -7.14 -1.22
N GLY A 93 -0.59 -7.74 -0.31
CA GLY A 93 -1.11 -8.40 0.87
C GLY A 93 -1.95 -9.65 0.60
N GLY A 94 -1.75 -10.32 -0.52
CA GLY A 94 -2.55 -11.46 -0.94
C GLY A 94 -3.91 -11.07 -1.54
N TYR A 95 -4.25 -9.78 -1.59
CA TYR A 95 -5.44 -9.30 -2.30
C TYR A 95 -5.21 -9.34 -3.81
N LYS A 96 -6.28 -9.44 -4.58
CA LYS A 96 -6.19 -9.33 -6.04
C LYS A 96 -5.80 -7.91 -6.41
N TYR A 97 -4.98 -7.76 -7.45
CA TYR A 97 -4.60 -6.45 -7.99
C TYR A 97 -5.76 -5.89 -8.80
N HIS A 98 -6.77 -5.39 -8.09
CA HIS A 98 -8.03 -4.94 -8.67
C HIS A 98 -8.70 -3.93 -7.74
N GLY A 99 -9.54 -3.06 -8.30
CA GLY A 99 -10.35 -2.12 -7.52
C GLY A 99 -9.51 -1.20 -6.64
N ARG A 100 -9.76 -1.25 -5.34
CA ARG A 100 -9.12 -0.37 -4.35
C ARG A 100 -7.60 -0.57 -4.27
N VAL A 101 -7.13 -1.81 -4.37
CA VAL A 101 -5.69 -2.12 -4.31
C VAL A 101 -4.96 -1.52 -5.52
N LYS A 102 -5.53 -1.71 -6.71
CA LYS A 102 -5.01 -1.10 -7.94
C LYS A 102 -5.05 0.43 -7.86
N ALA A 103 -6.15 0.99 -7.38
CA ALA A 103 -6.32 2.44 -7.27
C ALA A 103 -5.26 3.06 -6.35
N LEU A 104 -4.92 2.40 -5.25
CA LEU A 104 -3.86 2.87 -4.36
C LEU A 104 -2.50 2.89 -5.07
N ALA A 105 -2.17 1.82 -5.78
CA ALA A 105 -0.92 1.75 -6.55
C ALA A 105 -0.87 2.83 -7.65
N ASP A 106 -1.98 3.03 -8.37
CA ASP A 106 -2.09 4.06 -9.40
C ASP A 106 -1.91 5.46 -8.80
N GLY A 107 -2.52 5.72 -7.63
CA GLY A 107 -2.37 6.98 -6.90
C GLY A 107 -0.93 7.23 -6.48
N ALA A 108 -0.24 6.21 -6.00
CA ALA A 108 1.16 6.31 -5.64
C ALA A 108 2.03 6.67 -6.85
N ARG A 109 1.76 6.03 -8.00
CA ARG A 109 2.47 6.34 -9.25
C ARG A 109 2.19 7.77 -9.72
N GLU A 110 0.95 8.21 -9.64
CA GLU A 110 0.56 9.59 -9.98
C GLU A 110 1.29 10.60 -9.09
N GLY A 111 1.54 10.26 -7.83
CA GLY A 111 2.29 11.09 -6.89
C GLY A 111 3.80 11.06 -7.07
N GLY A 112 4.31 10.27 -8.01
CA GLY A 112 5.72 10.21 -8.34
C GLY A 112 6.50 9.05 -7.74
N LEU A 113 5.83 8.15 -7.02
CA LEU A 113 6.49 6.97 -6.46
C LEU A 113 6.52 5.85 -7.52
N LYS A 114 7.69 5.28 -7.75
CA LYS A 114 7.83 4.13 -8.65
C LYS A 114 7.51 2.84 -7.90
N VAL A 115 6.44 2.22 -8.26
CA VAL A 115 6.00 0.94 -7.70
C VAL A 115 5.73 -0.07 -8.79
#